data_183117abc4e978052792e1f16db741bc
#
_entry.id   183117abc4e978052792e1f16db741bc
#
_cell.length_a   1.000
_cell.length_b   1.000
_cell.length_c   1.000
_cell.angle_alpha   90.00
_cell.angle_beta   90.00
_cell.angle_gamma   90.00
#
_symmetry.space_group_name_H-M   'P 1'
#
loop_
_entity.id
_entity.type
_entity.pdbx_description
1 polymer ?
#
loop_
_entity_poly.entity_id
_entity_poly.type
_entity_poly.pdbx_seq_one_letter_code
_entity_poly.pdbx_strand_id
1 'polypeptide(L)'
;MDTQSSAKLAEMTYEIGKTKVKKRIPNAIDNVNEHLENEGINYEVVPEWTDRNISTFRNKDDPSKIHISHKGTQFGSSTGSKDVISDLKIALGLGNYDTHVRRRKKRTERIINALNPDELTMSGHSLGGMSLNHTIGKSKKVREKLLQADTFNAGSSFAFNNDLKLSERAKKELKEIPITHHRTRNDIVSKGL
;
A
#
# COMPACT_ATOMS: atom_id res chain seq x y z
N MET A 1 -4.70 -1.06 14.75
CA MET A 1 -5.63 -0.37 13.79
C MET A 1 -6.67 -1.36 13.38
N ASP A 2 -7.95 -0.98 13.34
CA ASP A 2 -9.01 -1.84 12.80
C ASP A 2 -9.00 -1.85 11.25
N THR A 3 -9.63 -2.88 10.67
CA THR A 3 -9.66 -3.09 9.21
C THR A 3 -10.38 -1.97 8.47
N GLN A 4 -11.42 -1.37 9.07
CA GLN A 4 -12.20 -0.31 8.42
C GLN A 4 -11.34 0.95 8.27
N SER A 5 -10.64 1.36 9.31
CA SER A 5 -9.67 2.46 9.25
C SER A 5 -8.57 2.18 8.23
N SER A 6 -8.01 0.96 8.21
CA SER A 6 -6.99 0.53 7.26
C SER A 6 -7.48 0.63 5.80
N ALA A 7 -8.72 0.20 5.53
CA ALA A 7 -9.34 0.30 4.21
C ALA A 7 -9.54 1.77 3.78
N LYS A 8 -9.99 2.62 4.71
CA LYS A 8 -10.18 4.04 4.45
C LYS A 8 -8.87 4.76 4.13
N LEU A 9 -7.81 4.48 4.87
CA LEU A 9 -6.48 5.04 4.58
C LEU A 9 -5.95 4.57 3.21
N ALA A 10 -6.24 3.31 2.82
CA ALA A 10 -5.93 2.83 1.48
C ALA A 10 -6.72 3.57 0.39
N GLU A 11 -8.00 3.87 0.61
CA GLU A 11 -8.84 4.69 -0.27
C GLU A 11 -8.28 6.12 -0.40
N MET A 12 -7.98 6.78 0.71
CA MET A 12 -7.44 8.14 0.74
C MET A 12 -6.13 8.28 -0.02
N THR A 13 -5.34 7.21 -0.09
CA THR A 13 -4.12 7.18 -0.91
C THR A 13 -4.43 7.34 -2.40
N TYR A 14 -5.60 6.90 -2.87
CA TYR A 14 -6.04 7.16 -4.25
C TYR A 14 -6.43 8.60 -4.47
N GLU A 15 -7.07 9.26 -3.51
CA GLU A 15 -7.46 10.67 -3.63
C GLU A 15 -6.22 11.56 -3.81
N ILE A 16 -5.20 11.36 -3.00
CA ILE A 16 -3.90 12.05 -3.16
C ILE A 16 -3.27 11.72 -4.52
N GLY A 17 -3.27 10.44 -4.88
CA GLY A 17 -2.64 9.96 -6.10
C GLY A 17 -3.37 10.29 -7.40
N LYS A 18 -4.65 10.70 -7.39
CA LYS A 18 -5.39 11.18 -8.56
C LYS A 18 -4.81 12.48 -9.12
N THR A 19 -4.13 13.24 -8.28
CA THR A 19 -3.58 14.53 -8.65
C THR A 19 -2.44 14.39 -9.65
N LYS A 20 -2.71 14.66 -10.94
CA LYS A 20 -1.70 14.58 -12.01
C LYS A 20 -0.63 15.67 -11.90
N VAL A 21 -0.94 16.78 -11.27
CA VAL A 21 -0.06 17.94 -11.14
C VAL A 21 0.55 17.97 -9.74
N LYS A 22 1.87 17.88 -9.67
CA LYS A 22 2.62 17.85 -8.40
C LYS A 22 2.29 19.03 -7.47
N LYS A 23 2.02 20.22 -8.03
CA LYS A 23 1.62 21.43 -7.29
C LYS A 23 0.27 21.34 -6.58
N ARG A 24 -0.59 20.36 -6.93
CA ARG A 24 -1.92 20.15 -6.32
C ARG A 24 -1.93 19.09 -5.21
N ILE A 25 -0.80 18.46 -4.94
CA ILE A 25 -0.70 17.46 -3.87
C ILE A 25 -1.02 18.09 -2.50
N PRO A 26 -0.55 19.29 -2.13
CA PRO A 26 -0.91 19.92 -0.86
C PRO A 26 -2.44 20.03 -0.67
N ASN A 27 -3.15 20.57 -1.65
CA ASN A 27 -4.62 20.70 -1.56
C ASN A 27 -5.33 19.34 -1.44
N ALA A 28 -4.79 18.29 -2.11
CA ALA A 28 -5.33 16.94 -1.97
C ALA A 28 -5.07 16.37 -0.57
N ILE A 29 -3.97 16.73 0.06
CA ILE A 29 -3.65 16.36 1.45
C ILE A 29 -4.61 17.03 2.42
N ASP A 30 -4.87 18.33 2.26
CA ASP A 30 -5.81 19.09 3.10
C ASP A 30 -7.20 18.48 3.04
N ASN A 31 -7.71 18.19 1.82
CA ASN A 31 -9.01 17.55 1.63
C ASN A 31 -9.07 16.13 2.26
N VAL A 32 -7.97 15.38 2.19
CA VAL A 32 -7.91 14.05 2.81
C VAL A 32 -7.92 14.17 4.33
N ASN A 33 -7.18 15.10 4.91
CA ASN A 33 -7.17 15.31 6.36
C ASN A 33 -8.55 15.73 6.89
N GLU A 34 -9.24 16.63 6.19
CA GLU A 34 -10.63 17.01 6.50
C GLU A 34 -11.58 15.80 6.42
N HIS A 35 -11.43 14.97 5.37
CA HIS A 35 -12.24 13.79 5.21
C HIS A 35 -12.01 12.77 6.34
N LEU A 36 -10.76 12.51 6.72
CA LEU A 36 -10.43 11.60 7.82
C LEU A 36 -11.02 12.09 9.16
N GLU A 37 -10.97 13.40 9.40
CA GLU A 37 -11.56 14.01 10.60
C GLU A 37 -13.09 13.84 10.64
N ASN A 38 -13.77 14.09 9.52
CA ASN A 38 -15.21 13.92 9.39
C ASN A 38 -15.66 12.44 9.58
N GLU A 39 -14.82 11.49 9.23
CA GLU A 39 -15.05 10.06 9.43
C GLU A 39 -14.62 9.56 10.83
N GLY A 40 -14.11 10.44 11.68
CA GLY A 40 -13.62 10.08 13.01
C GLY A 40 -12.34 9.24 13.02
N ILE A 41 -11.58 9.27 11.93
CA ILE A 41 -10.30 8.55 11.81
C ILE A 41 -9.17 9.42 12.32
N ASN A 42 -8.60 9.04 13.44
CA ASN A 42 -7.60 9.83 14.16
C ASN A 42 -6.18 9.72 13.56
N TYR A 43 -6.08 9.97 12.24
CA TYR A 43 -4.84 10.00 11.49
C TYR A 43 -4.76 11.25 10.62
N GLU A 44 -3.56 11.72 10.38
CA GLU A 44 -3.26 12.81 9.45
C GLU A 44 -2.18 12.38 8.45
N VAL A 45 -2.20 12.97 7.25
CA VAL A 45 -1.18 12.74 6.24
C VAL A 45 0.12 13.40 6.64
N VAL A 46 1.26 12.71 6.46
CA VAL A 46 2.62 13.26 6.60
C VAL A 46 3.11 13.71 5.21
N PRO A 47 3.06 15.02 4.89
CA PRO A 47 3.27 15.51 3.52
C PRO A 47 4.64 15.17 2.94
N GLU A 48 5.72 15.28 3.73
CA GLU A 48 7.10 15.06 3.31
C GLU A 48 7.35 13.59 2.92
N TRP A 49 6.54 12.69 3.46
CA TRP A 49 6.63 11.25 3.24
C TRP A 49 5.48 10.69 2.40
N THR A 50 4.74 11.57 1.75
CA THR A 50 3.61 11.21 0.87
C THR A 50 3.92 11.61 -0.58
N ASP A 51 3.60 10.73 -1.51
CA ASP A 51 3.69 10.98 -2.95
C ASP A 51 2.51 10.30 -3.68
N ARG A 52 2.55 10.25 -5.01
CA ARG A 52 1.49 9.64 -5.83
C ARG A 52 1.32 8.13 -5.65
N ASN A 53 2.29 7.46 -5.09
CA ASN A 53 2.34 6.00 -5.01
C ASN A 53 2.27 5.46 -3.59
N ILE A 54 2.68 6.27 -2.63
CA ILE A 54 2.72 5.93 -1.21
C ILE A 54 2.20 7.13 -0.44
N SER A 55 1.24 6.89 0.45
CA SER A 55 0.82 7.85 1.45
C SER A 55 1.27 7.37 2.83
N THR A 56 1.75 8.30 3.62
CA THR A 56 2.16 8.07 5.01
C THR A 56 1.21 8.85 5.91
N PHE A 57 0.66 8.17 6.88
CA PHE A 57 -0.25 8.73 7.86
C PHE A 57 0.33 8.56 9.25
N ARG A 58 0.09 9.54 10.11
CA ARG A 58 0.52 9.56 11.50
C ARG A 58 -0.70 9.68 12.40
N ASN A 59 -0.75 8.91 13.47
CA ASN A 59 -1.81 9.05 14.46
C ASN A 59 -1.68 10.40 15.18
N LYS A 60 -2.80 11.11 15.35
CA LYS A 60 -2.80 12.47 15.95
C LYS A 60 -2.49 12.45 17.44
N ASP A 61 -2.92 11.40 18.15
CA ASP A 61 -2.71 11.28 19.62
C ASP A 61 -1.35 10.67 19.96
N ASP A 62 -0.85 9.79 19.07
CA ASP A 62 0.41 9.09 19.27
C ASP A 62 1.24 9.14 17.98
N PRO A 63 2.11 10.15 17.83
CA PRO A 63 2.94 10.33 16.64
C PRO A 63 3.91 9.20 16.32
N SER A 64 4.15 8.28 17.27
CA SER A 64 4.98 7.08 17.04
C SER A 64 4.25 5.99 16.26
N LYS A 65 2.91 6.10 16.10
CA LYS A 65 2.09 5.18 15.33
C LYS A 65 1.93 5.68 13.89
N ILE A 66 2.54 4.94 12.98
CA ILE A 66 2.59 5.28 11.56
C ILE A 66 1.83 4.24 10.73
N HIS A 67 1.05 4.71 9.78
CA HIS A 67 0.46 3.88 8.74
C HIS A 67 1.02 4.26 7.37
N ILE A 68 1.46 3.26 6.60
CA ILE A 68 1.97 3.45 5.23
C ILE A 68 1.07 2.69 4.26
N SER A 69 0.47 3.42 3.32
CA SER A 69 -0.41 2.83 2.30
C SER A 69 0.21 2.90 0.91
N HIS A 70 0.23 1.76 0.21
CA HIS A 70 0.68 1.64 -1.16
C HIS A 70 -0.50 1.71 -2.13
N LYS A 71 -0.48 2.70 -3.02
CA LYS A 71 -1.49 2.87 -4.06
C LYS A 71 -1.33 1.83 -5.17
N GLY A 72 -2.45 1.30 -5.64
CA GLY A 72 -2.51 0.52 -6.88
C GLY A 72 -2.45 1.38 -8.14
N THR A 73 -2.54 0.75 -9.30
CA THR A 73 -2.67 1.45 -10.58
C THR A 73 -4.05 2.09 -10.66
N GLN A 74 -4.09 3.33 -11.11
CA GLN A 74 -5.33 4.04 -11.35
C GLN A 74 -5.74 3.78 -12.78
N PHE A 75 -6.78 2.97 -12.98
CA PHE A 75 -7.38 2.76 -14.28
C PHE A 75 -8.35 3.91 -14.58
N GLY A 76 -8.32 4.41 -15.81
CA GLY A 76 -9.25 5.44 -16.24
C GLY A 76 -10.70 4.93 -16.12
N SER A 77 -11.62 5.80 -15.74
CA SER A 77 -13.03 5.48 -15.47
C SER A 77 -13.85 5.06 -16.71
N SER A 78 -13.22 4.92 -17.87
CA SER A 78 -13.89 4.66 -19.15
C SER A 78 -13.71 3.26 -19.71
N THR A 79 -12.90 2.41 -19.08
CA THR A 79 -12.60 1.07 -19.58
C THR A 79 -13.22 0.00 -18.69
N GLY A 80 -13.93 -0.93 -19.31
CA GLY A 80 -14.57 -2.05 -18.60
C GLY A 80 -13.57 -2.99 -17.94
N SER A 81 -14.05 -3.87 -17.07
CA SER A 81 -13.25 -4.78 -16.26
C SER A 81 -12.20 -5.64 -17.01
N LYS A 82 -12.41 -5.85 -18.33
CA LYS A 82 -11.46 -6.61 -19.18
C LYS A 82 -10.18 -5.84 -19.45
N ASP A 83 -10.24 -4.51 -19.56
CA ASP A 83 -9.07 -3.67 -19.81
C ASP A 83 -8.20 -3.53 -18.57
N VAL A 84 -8.82 -3.56 -17.38
CA VAL A 84 -8.10 -3.56 -16.10
C VAL A 84 -7.15 -4.77 -15.99
N ILE A 85 -7.60 -5.95 -16.42
CA ILE A 85 -6.78 -7.17 -16.40
C ILE A 85 -5.67 -7.09 -17.45
N SER A 86 -5.98 -6.58 -18.63
CA SER A 86 -5.01 -6.40 -19.70
C SER A 86 -3.91 -5.43 -19.29
N ASP A 87 -4.28 -4.28 -18.73
CA ASP A 87 -3.34 -3.28 -18.24
C ASP A 87 -2.53 -3.79 -17.06
N LEU A 88 -3.12 -4.60 -16.18
CA LEU A 88 -2.40 -5.25 -15.08
C LEU A 88 -1.42 -6.30 -15.61
N LYS A 89 -1.80 -7.11 -16.59
CA LYS A 89 -0.90 -8.07 -17.26
C LYS A 89 0.26 -7.38 -17.96
N ILE A 90 -0.01 -6.26 -18.65
CA ILE A 90 1.01 -5.43 -19.28
C ILE A 90 1.95 -4.83 -18.22
N ALA A 91 1.41 -4.26 -17.14
CA ALA A 91 2.19 -3.72 -16.05
C ALA A 91 3.05 -4.77 -15.33
N LEU A 92 2.57 -5.99 -15.24
CA LEU A 92 3.26 -7.13 -14.63
C LEU A 92 4.26 -7.81 -15.57
N GLY A 93 4.00 -7.77 -16.91
CA GLY A 93 4.81 -8.48 -17.92
C GLY A 93 6.02 -7.74 -18.45
N LEU A 94 6.13 -6.45 -18.27
CA LEU A 94 7.09 -5.62 -19.00
C LEU A 94 8.31 -5.14 -18.19
N GLY A 95 8.83 -5.89 -17.24
CA GLY A 95 10.10 -5.51 -16.54
C GLY A 95 10.05 -4.23 -15.67
N ASN A 96 9.11 -3.35 -15.96
CA ASN A 96 8.87 -2.13 -15.19
C ASN A 96 8.32 -2.40 -13.78
N TYR A 97 7.62 -3.51 -13.61
CA TYR A 97 7.07 -3.94 -12.33
C TYR A 97 8.16 -4.04 -11.25
N ASP A 98 9.24 -4.72 -11.54
CA ASP A 98 10.36 -4.92 -10.63
C ASP A 98 10.95 -3.58 -10.17
N THR A 99 11.09 -2.64 -11.09
CA THR A 99 11.59 -1.28 -10.80
C THR A 99 10.62 -0.51 -9.90
N HIS A 100 9.32 -0.57 -10.16
CA HIS A 100 8.30 0.09 -9.35
C HIS A 100 8.25 -0.45 -7.93
N VAL A 101 8.26 -1.76 -7.78
CA VAL A 101 8.20 -2.43 -6.49
C VAL A 101 9.47 -2.16 -5.67
N ARG A 102 10.65 -2.22 -6.29
CA ARG A 102 11.92 -1.91 -5.63
C ARG A 102 11.99 -0.44 -5.17
N ARG A 103 11.47 0.50 -5.98
CA ARG A 103 11.39 1.92 -5.61
C ARG A 103 10.49 2.12 -4.38
N ARG A 104 9.31 1.48 -4.36
CA ARG A 104 8.38 1.55 -3.22
C ARG A 104 8.99 0.95 -1.96
N LYS A 105 9.63 -0.21 -2.06
CA LYS A 105 10.37 -0.81 -0.95
C LYS A 105 11.42 0.16 -0.38
N LYS A 106 12.29 0.70 -1.23
CA LYS A 106 13.30 1.68 -0.80
C LYS A 106 12.69 2.93 -0.16
N ARG A 107 11.57 3.41 -0.71
CA ARG A 107 10.85 4.57 -0.16
C ARG A 107 10.29 4.24 1.23
N THR A 108 9.63 3.10 1.38
CA THR A 108 9.11 2.62 2.67
C THR A 108 10.22 2.49 3.72
N GLU A 109 11.35 1.91 3.36
CA GLU A 109 12.51 1.81 4.27
C GLU A 109 13.06 3.19 4.69
N ARG A 110 13.04 4.18 3.79
CA ARG A 110 13.43 5.57 4.12
C ARG A 110 12.43 6.22 5.08
N ILE A 111 11.13 6.02 4.88
CA ILE A 111 10.07 6.49 5.77
C ILE A 111 10.28 5.93 7.17
N ILE A 112 10.47 4.62 7.28
CA ILE A 112 10.72 3.95 8.56
C ILE A 112 11.99 4.48 9.24
N ASN A 113 13.06 4.72 8.48
CA ASN A 113 14.28 5.29 9.04
C ASN A 113 14.12 6.70 9.58
N ALA A 114 13.34 7.52 8.86
CA ALA A 114 13.16 8.92 9.22
C ALA A 114 12.18 9.10 10.38
N LEU A 115 11.09 8.35 10.39
CA LEU A 115 10.04 8.49 11.39
C LEU A 115 10.23 7.56 12.60
N ASN A 116 11.03 6.50 12.45
CA ASN A 116 11.32 5.48 13.47
C ASN A 116 10.08 5.07 14.30
N PRO A 117 9.01 4.58 13.67
CA PRO A 117 7.77 4.28 14.36
C PRO A 117 7.95 3.21 15.44
N ASP A 118 7.21 3.34 16.54
CA ASP A 118 7.08 2.25 17.52
C ASP A 118 6.05 1.23 17.05
N GLU A 119 4.97 1.71 16.41
CA GLU A 119 3.96 0.87 15.76
C GLU A 119 3.85 1.22 14.28
N LEU A 120 4.15 0.26 13.42
CA LEU A 120 3.96 0.36 11.98
C LEU A 120 2.78 -0.51 11.55
N THR A 121 1.81 0.08 10.88
CA THR A 121 0.78 -0.65 10.12
C THR A 121 0.88 -0.31 8.64
N MET A 122 0.43 -1.22 7.77
CA MET A 122 0.52 -0.98 6.33
C MET A 122 -0.73 -1.45 5.61
N SER A 123 -1.07 -0.76 4.52
CA SER A 123 -2.15 -1.21 3.63
C SER A 123 -1.78 -1.08 2.16
N GLY A 124 -2.54 -1.78 1.31
CA GLY A 124 -2.37 -1.66 -0.12
C GLY A 124 -3.52 -2.27 -0.90
N HIS A 125 -3.95 -1.60 -1.97
CA HIS A 125 -5.03 -2.07 -2.84
C HIS A 125 -4.49 -2.46 -4.22
N SER A 126 -5.00 -3.54 -4.81
CA SER A 126 -4.64 -4.02 -6.16
C SER A 126 -3.12 -4.17 -6.31
N LEU A 127 -2.49 -3.54 -7.30
CA LEU A 127 -1.03 -3.51 -7.49
C LEU A 127 -0.28 -2.94 -6.28
N GLY A 128 -0.92 -2.04 -5.52
CA GLY A 128 -0.37 -1.55 -4.24
C GLY A 128 -0.25 -2.66 -3.21
N GLY A 129 -1.26 -3.55 -3.11
CA GLY A 129 -1.22 -4.72 -2.24
C GLY A 129 -0.11 -5.71 -2.64
N MET A 130 0.08 -5.93 -3.94
CA MET A 130 1.20 -6.76 -4.44
C MET A 130 2.55 -6.13 -4.08
N SER A 131 2.70 -4.83 -4.28
CA SER A 131 3.91 -4.08 -3.92
C SER A 131 4.17 -4.10 -2.41
N LEU A 132 3.12 -4.05 -1.61
CA LEU A 132 3.19 -4.18 -0.15
C LEU A 132 3.73 -5.56 0.24
N ASN A 133 3.14 -6.63 -0.28
CA ASN A 133 3.59 -8.00 -0.02
C ASN A 133 5.07 -8.20 -0.37
N HIS A 134 5.51 -7.68 -1.53
CA HIS A 134 6.93 -7.70 -1.90
C HIS A 134 7.79 -6.93 -0.90
N THR A 135 7.33 -5.75 -0.48
CA THR A 135 8.06 -4.91 0.46
C THR A 135 8.24 -5.61 1.80
N ILE A 136 7.19 -6.22 2.34
CA ILE A 136 7.23 -6.99 3.58
C ILE A 136 8.16 -8.21 3.41
N GLY A 137 8.01 -8.97 2.33
CA GLY A 137 8.81 -10.17 2.06
C GLY A 137 10.31 -9.87 1.93
N LYS A 138 10.68 -8.78 1.26
CA LYS A 138 12.08 -8.44 0.94
C LYS A 138 12.75 -7.47 1.90
N SER A 139 12.04 -6.89 2.86
CA SER A 139 12.60 -5.93 3.80
C SER A 139 12.54 -6.45 5.23
N LYS A 140 13.71 -6.84 5.77
CA LYS A 140 13.85 -7.19 7.19
C LYS A 140 13.41 -6.03 8.08
N LYS A 141 13.81 -4.80 7.73
CA LYS A 141 13.47 -3.59 8.47
C LYS A 141 11.94 -3.38 8.59
N VAL A 142 11.21 -3.63 7.51
CA VAL A 142 9.74 -3.56 7.53
C VAL A 142 9.20 -4.62 8.48
N ARG A 143 9.64 -5.87 8.36
CA ARG A 143 9.15 -6.96 9.22
C ARG A 143 9.43 -6.74 10.71
N GLU A 144 10.56 -6.14 11.05
CA GLU A 144 10.93 -5.84 12.45
C GLU A 144 10.02 -4.78 13.11
N LYS A 145 9.40 -3.91 12.32
CA LYS A 145 8.54 -2.82 12.82
C LYS A 145 7.05 -3.06 12.57
N LEU A 146 6.72 -3.97 11.65
CA LEU A 146 5.36 -4.17 11.18
C LEU A 146 4.52 -4.92 12.21
N LEU A 147 3.50 -4.24 12.71
CA LEU A 147 2.51 -4.79 13.62
C LEU A 147 1.41 -5.53 12.87
N GLN A 148 0.94 -4.98 11.74
CA GLN A 148 -0.17 -5.50 10.95
C GLN A 148 -0.12 -4.98 9.52
N ALA A 149 -0.60 -5.78 8.56
CA ALA A 149 -0.83 -5.34 7.19
C ALA A 149 -2.16 -5.84 6.63
N ASP A 150 -2.80 -4.98 5.82
CA ASP A 150 -4.03 -5.29 5.11
C ASP A 150 -3.84 -5.11 3.60
N THR A 151 -4.23 -6.10 2.82
CA THR A 151 -4.28 -5.97 1.37
C THR A 151 -5.72 -6.09 0.87
N PHE A 152 -6.11 -5.19 0.00
CA PHE A 152 -7.47 -5.15 -0.57
C PHE A 152 -7.41 -5.46 -2.05
N ASN A 153 -8.11 -6.52 -2.47
CA ASN A 153 -8.14 -6.96 -3.87
C ASN A 153 -6.74 -7.01 -4.52
N ALA A 154 -5.74 -7.39 -3.76
CA ALA A 154 -4.41 -7.62 -4.29
C ALA A 154 -4.43 -8.81 -5.25
N GLY A 155 -3.76 -8.67 -6.39
CA GLY A 155 -3.60 -9.76 -7.35
C GLY A 155 -3.07 -11.02 -6.67
N SER A 156 -3.41 -12.19 -7.21
CA SER A 156 -3.05 -13.46 -6.58
C SER A 156 -1.54 -13.56 -6.36
N SER A 157 -1.18 -14.06 -5.20
CA SER A 157 0.21 -14.28 -4.79
C SER A 157 0.96 -15.31 -5.65
N PHE A 158 0.31 -15.91 -6.66
CA PHE A 158 0.88 -17.03 -7.41
C PHE A 158 2.12 -16.62 -8.23
N ALA A 159 2.07 -15.48 -8.91
CA ALA A 159 3.25 -14.89 -9.55
C ALA A 159 4.27 -14.39 -8.51
N PHE A 160 3.82 -14.04 -7.33
CA PHE A 160 4.64 -13.52 -6.23
C PHE A 160 5.43 -14.57 -5.48
N ASN A 161 4.86 -15.74 -5.22
CA ASN A 161 5.49 -16.77 -4.41
C ASN A 161 6.69 -17.41 -5.12
N ASN A 162 6.67 -17.47 -6.46
CA ASN A 162 7.77 -18.05 -7.23
C ASN A 162 8.94 -17.07 -7.45
N ASP A 163 8.67 -15.77 -7.56
CA ASP A 163 9.71 -14.75 -7.78
C ASP A 163 10.32 -14.21 -6.49
N LEU A 164 9.61 -14.32 -5.37
CA LEU A 164 10.06 -13.80 -4.09
C LEU A 164 11.10 -14.66 -3.40
N LYS A 165 11.83 -15.57 -3.98
CA LYS A 165 12.87 -16.39 -3.31
C LYS A 165 13.18 -15.88 -1.88
N LEU A 166 12.27 -16.18 -0.95
CA LEU A 166 12.39 -15.75 0.44
C LEU A 166 13.34 -16.70 1.17
N SER A 167 14.20 -16.14 2.02
CA SER A 167 14.99 -16.93 2.94
C SER A 167 14.08 -17.63 3.96
N GLU A 168 14.49 -18.79 4.49
CA GLU A 168 13.72 -19.49 5.52
C GLU A 168 13.45 -18.62 6.74
N ARG A 169 14.41 -17.76 7.09
CA ARG A 169 14.22 -16.76 8.15
C ARG A 169 13.07 -15.81 7.83
N ALA A 170 13.01 -15.24 6.62
CA ALA A 170 11.92 -14.35 6.22
C ALA A 170 10.56 -15.06 6.22
N LYS A 171 10.52 -16.31 5.80
CA LYS A 171 9.29 -17.13 5.84
C LYS A 171 8.81 -17.34 7.29
N LYS A 172 9.73 -17.58 8.23
CA LYS A 172 9.40 -17.73 9.65
C LYS A 172 8.87 -16.41 10.22
N GLU A 173 9.58 -15.30 10.00
CA GLU A 173 9.17 -13.99 10.48
C GLU A 173 7.78 -13.58 9.93
N LEU A 174 7.47 -13.90 8.66
CA LEU A 174 6.17 -13.62 8.04
C LEU A 174 5.00 -14.38 8.66
N LYS A 175 5.23 -15.54 9.27
CA LYS A 175 4.16 -16.29 9.95
C LYS A 175 3.69 -15.62 11.24
N GLU A 176 4.55 -14.81 11.85
CA GLU A 176 4.27 -14.10 13.10
C GLU A 176 3.59 -12.74 12.86
N ILE A 177 3.60 -12.23 11.62
CA ILE A 177 3.02 -10.94 11.26
C ILE A 177 1.59 -11.15 10.78
N PRO A 178 0.57 -10.52 11.40
CA PRO A 178 -0.80 -10.54 10.92
C PRO A 178 -0.91 -9.82 9.57
N ILE A 179 -1.05 -10.59 8.49
CA ILE A 179 -1.30 -10.06 7.14
C ILE A 179 -2.66 -10.56 6.69
N THR A 180 -3.61 -9.65 6.56
CA THR A 180 -4.97 -9.98 6.12
C THR A 180 -5.16 -9.63 4.65
N HIS A 181 -5.66 -10.60 3.88
CA HIS A 181 -5.98 -10.43 2.47
C HIS A 181 -7.49 -10.33 2.28
N HIS A 182 -7.99 -9.12 2.05
CA HIS A 182 -9.40 -8.83 1.79
C HIS A 182 -9.69 -8.96 0.30
N ARG A 183 -10.69 -9.79 -0.05
CA ARG A 183 -11.09 -10.02 -1.45
C ARG A 183 -12.59 -9.85 -1.58
N THR A 184 -13.04 -9.12 -2.57
CA THR A 184 -14.46 -9.07 -2.92
C THR A 184 -14.81 -10.26 -3.80
N ARG A 185 -16.07 -10.76 -3.66
CA ARG A 185 -16.55 -11.98 -4.36
C ARG A 185 -16.45 -11.88 -5.89
N ASN A 186 -16.49 -10.67 -6.43
CA ASN A 186 -16.45 -10.40 -7.87
C ASN A 186 -15.13 -9.76 -8.33
N ASP A 187 -14.10 -9.77 -7.49
CA ASP A 187 -12.81 -9.21 -7.85
C ASP A 187 -12.08 -10.11 -8.85
N ILE A 188 -11.99 -9.61 -10.08
CA ILE A 188 -11.36 -10.30 -11.21
C ILE A 188 -9.83 -10.36 -11.00
N VAL A 189 -9.25 -9.38 -10.32
CA VAL A 189 -7.81 -9.29 -10.08
C VAL A 189 -7.33 -10.41 -9.15
N SER A 190 -8.17 -10.81 -8.19
CA SER A 190 -7.84 -11.89 -7.25
C SER A 190 -8.10 -13.31 -7.78
N LYS A 191 -8.86 -13.44 -8.90
CA LYS A 191 -9.28 -14.72 -9.46
C LYS A 191 -8.48 -15.19 -10.67
N GLY A 192 -7.70 -14.35 -11.30
CA GLY A 192 -7.27 -14.54 -12.67
C GLY A 192 -5.80 -14.36 -12.99
N LEU A 193 -4.91 -14.45 -12.05
CA LEU A 193 -3.47 -14.50 -12.35
C LEU A 193 -2.80 -15.70 -11.69
#